data_a5393ec589330bdce640d924c2ebd6a2
#
_entry.id   a5393ec589330bdce640d924c2ebd6a2
#
_cell.length_a   1.000
_cell.length_b   1.000
_cell.length_c   1.000
_cell.angle_alpha   90.00
_cell.angle_beta   90.00
_cell.angle_gamma   90.00
#
_symmetry.space_group_name_H-M   'P 1'
#
loop_
_entity.id
_entity.type
_entity.pdbx_description
1 polymer ?
#
loop_
_entity_poly.entity_id
_entity_poly.type
_entity_poly.pdbx_seq_one_letter_code
_entity_poly.pdbx_strand_id
1 'polypeptide(L)'
;MGPGMGSREETVGKANKLISIASNRKDCIAVVGPSKSDVLSGSGVAPVPIVNSDTQTSNILATCNQYTSSSYAVIDSGYKYIFDRFNNKFRYIPTNSDVAGMMARTSQNSFPWFSPAGADRGVVNNAVKLAYNPSQPQRDLL
;
A
#
# COMPACT_ATOMS: atom_id res chain seq x y z
N MET A 1 3.77 -9.92 -2.24
CA MET A 1 2.87 -8.88 -1.73
C MET A 1 2.38 -9.27 -0.36
N GLY A 2 2.40 -8.34 0.57
CA GLY A 2 1.83 -8.53 1.90
C GLY A 2 0.71 -7.53 2.13
N PRO A 3 -0.55 -7.97 2.21
CA PRO A 3 -1.62 -7.06 2.57
C PRO A 3 -1.39 -6.54 4.01
N GLY A 4 -1.43 -5.23 4.17
CA GLY A 4 -1.40 -4.57 5.48
C GLY A 4 -2.72 -4.77 6.25
N MET A 5 -3.14 -6.02 6.41
CA MET A 5 -4.35 -6.42 7.12
C MET A 5 -3.97 -6.99 8.48
N GLY A 6 -4.75 -6.65 9.48
CA GLY A 6 -4.50 -7.07 10.84
C GLY A 6 -3.88 -5.98 11.71
N SER A 7 -3.22 -6.36 12.77
CA SER A 7 -2.51 -5.44 13.67
C SER A 7 -1.23 -4.88 13.02
N ARG A 8 -0.72 -3.80 13.59
CA ARG A 8 0.57 -3.23 13.16
C ARG A 8 1.70 -4.25 13.28
N GLU A 9 1.75 -5.00 14.37
CA GLU A 9 2.79 -6.01 14.63
C GLU A 9 2.78 -7.12 13.59
N GLU A 10 1.60 -7.64 13.24
CA GLU A 10 1.45 -8.65 12.19
C GLU A 10 1.87 -8.11 10.83
N THR A 11 1.50 -6.86 10.52
CA THR A 11 1.86 -6.20 9.26
C THR A 11 3.38 -6.04 9.16
N VAL A 12 4.03 -5.55 10.22
CA VAL A 12 5.49 -5.39 10.27
C VAL A 12 6.19 -6.76 10.16
N GLY A 13 5.73 -7.77 10.88
CA GLY A 13 6.29 -9.11 10.81
C GLY A 13 6.22 -9.71 9.40
N LYS A 14 5.06 -9.60 8.73
CA LYS A 14 4.87 -10.05 7.35
C LYS A 14 5.72 -9.26 6.36
N ALA A 15 5.76 -7.93 6.49
CA ALA A 15 6.52 -7.06 5.61
C ALA A 15 8.03 -7.38 5.70
N ASN A 16 8.58 -7.47 6.90
CA ASN A 16 9.99 -7.80 7.11
C ASN A 16 10.34 -9.20 6.59
N LYS A 17 9.42 -10.17 6.70
CA LYS A 17 9.60 -11.50 6.10
C LYS A 17 9.67 -11.44 4.57
N LEU A 18 8.79 -10.67 3.93
CA LEU A 18 8.79 -10.49 2.48
C LEU A 18 10.04 -9.76 2.00
N ILE A 19 10.45 -8.72 2.71
CA ILE A 19 11.68 -7.95 2.43
C ILE A 19 12.90 -8.87 2.53
N SER A 20 12.97 -9.71 3.56
CA SER A 20 14.05 -10.69 3.74
C SER A 20 14.11 -11.68 2.58
N ILE A 21 12.96 -12.20 2.13
CA ILE A 21 12.89 -13.12 0.99
C ILE A 21 13.38 -12.42 -0.29
N ALA A 22 12.89 -11.21 -0.57
CA ALA A 22 13.27 -10.45 -1.76
C ALA A 22 14.78 -10.12 -1.76
N SER A 23 15.30 -9.69 -0.62
CA SER A 23 16.73 -9.37 -0.45
C SER A 23 17.64 -10.57 -0.60
N ASN A 24 17.20 -11.77 -0.20
CA ASN A 24 17.97 -13.00 -0.35
C ASN A 24 17.93 -13.52 -1.80
N ARG A 25 16.78 -13.44 -2.43
CA ARG A 25 16.59 -13.91 -3.81
C ARG A 25 17.19 -12.98 -4.87
N LYS A 26 17.05 -11.68 -4.69
CA LYS A 26 17.53 -10.62 -5.61
C LYS A 26 16.94 -10.68 -7.04
N ASP A 27 15.92 -11.47 -7.26
CA ASP A 27 15.20 -11.64 -8.53
C ASP A 27 13.76 -11.12 -8.48
N CYS A 28 13.35 -10.54 -7.36
CA CYS A 28 12.01 -10.02 -7.13
C CYS A 28 12.02 -8.78 -6.24
N ILE A 29 10.91 -8.06 -6.24
CA ILE A 29 10.68 -6.89 -5.41
C ILE A 29 9.51 -7.15 -4.47
N ALA A 30 9.67 -6.80 -3.19
CA ALA A 30 8.61 -6.82 -2.21
C ALA A 30 7.82 -5.50 -2.27
N VAL A 31 6.51 -5.58 -2.48
CA VAL A 31 5.62 -4.42 -2.36
C VAL A 31 4.86 -4.57 -1.05
N VAL A 32 5.09 -3.65 -0.13
CA VAL A 32 4.54 -3.65 1.23
C VAL A 32 3.76 -2.35 1.48
N GLY A 33 2.88 -2.35 2.47
CA GLY A 33 2.07 -1.18 2.81
C GLY A 33 1.83 -1.10 4.31
N PRO A 34 1.27 0.01 4.80
CA PRO A 34 0.97 0.21 6.21
C PRO A 34 -0.13 -0.73 6.69
N SER A 35 -0.29 -0.79 8.00
CA SER A 35 -1.40 -1.49 8.63
C SER A 35 -2.72 -0.80 8.31
N LYS A 36 -3.80 -1.59 8.27
CA LYS A 36 -5.16 -1.06 8.11
C LYS A 36 -5.50 -0.03 9.19
N SER A 37 -5.07 -0.26 10.43
CA SER A 37 -5.30 0.61 11.57
C SER A 37 -4.57 1.96 11.49
N ASP A 38 -3.55 2.07 10.64
CA ASP A 38 -2.81 3.33 10.46
C ASP A 38 -3.62 4.37 9.66
N VAL A 39 -4.49 3.89 8.78
CA VAL A 39 -5.24 4.73 7.83
C VAL A 39 -6.72 4.76 8.14
N LEU A 40 -7.25 3.66 8.67
CA LEU A 40 -8.68 3.46 8.92
C LEU A 40 -8.96 3.31 10.41
N SER A 41 -10.02 3.94 10.89
CA SER A 41 -10.55 3.77 12.24
C SER A 41 -11.80 2.88 12.22
N GLY A 42 -12.03 2.18 13.32
CA GLY A 42 -13.18 1.31 13.54
C GLY A 42 -12.90 -0.17 13.32
N SER A 43 -13.39 -0.97 14.26
CA SER A 43 -13.44 -2.43 14.15
C SER A 43 -14.82 -2.82 13.64
N GLY A 44 -14.89 -3.58 12.57
CA GLY A 44 -16.17 -4.13 12.10
C GLY A 44 -16.43 -3.92 10.62
N VAL A 45 -17.71 -3.91 10.24
CA VAL A 45 -18.20 -4.06 8.87
C VAL A 45 -17.90 -2.86 7.98
N ALA A 46 -17.66 -1.66 8.54
CA ALA A 46 -17.46 -0.45 7.77
C ALA A 46 -16.39 0.46 8.43
N PRO A 47 -15.11 0.15 8.27
CA PRO A 47 -14.04 1.05 8.71
C PRO A 47 -14.13 2.37 7.95
N VAL A 48 -13.90 3.49 8.64
CA VAL A 48 -13.86 4.84 8.05
C VAL A 48 -12.43 5.37 8.07
N PRO A 49 -12.02 6.18 7.09
CA PRO A 49 -10.73 6.85 7.15
C PRO A 49 -10.60 7.71 8.40
N ILE A 50 -9.42 7.73 8.98
CA ILE A 50 -9.09 8.65 10.07
C ILE A 50 -9.23 10.07 9.54
N VAL A 51 -9.99 10.91 10.24
CA VAL A 51 -10.35 12.27 9.78
C VAL A 51 -9.12 13.17 9.67
N ASN A 52 -8.19 13.04 10.61
CA ASN A 52 -6.97 13.85 10.62
C ASN A 52 -5.87 13.17 9.79
N SER A 53 -5.51 13.79 8.67
CA SER A 53 -4.46 13.29 7.77
C SER A 53 -3.05 13.32 8.39
N ASP A 54 -2.78 14.22 9.32
CA ASP A 54 -1.49 14.23 10.05
C ASP A 54 -1.37 13.04 10.99
N THR A 55 -2.48 12.62 11.58
CA THR A 55 -2.53 11.37 12.37
C THR A 55 -2.28 10.16 11.49
N GLN A 56 -2.87 10.11 10.30
CA GLN A 56 -2.60 9.05 9.32
C GLN A 56 -1.11 9.02 8.95
N THR A 57 -0.54 10.19 8.61
CA THR A 57 0.89 10.33 8.27
C THR A 57 1.79 9.81 9.40
N SER A 58 1.54 10.25 10.63
CA SER A 58 2.31 9.82 11.81
C SER A 58 2.21 8.30 12.05
N ASN A 59 1.03 7.73 11.88
CA ASN A 59 0.82 6.29 12.02
C ASN A 59 1.55 5.49 10.94
N ILE A 60 1.47 5.94 9.69
CA ILE A 60 2.18 5.32 8.56
C ILE A 60 3.68 5.34 8.81
N LEU A 61 4.24 6.49 9.21
CA LEU A 61 5.65 6.63 9.54
C LEU A 61 6.06 5.70 10.67
N ALA A 62 5.26 5.61 11.74
CA ALA A 62 5.53 4.72 12.87
C ALA A 62 5.56 3.24 12.47
N THR A 63 4.79 2.84 11.46
CA THR A 63 4.80 1.48 10.91
C THR A 63 5.98 1.28 9.96
N CYS A 64 6.19 2.22 9.02
CA CYS A 64 7.25 2.11 8.01
C CYS A 64 8.66 2.16 8.62
N ASN A 65 8.86 2.91 9.70
CA ASN A 65 10.13 2.96 10.42
C ASN A 65 10.53 1.62 11.08
N GLN A 66 9.61 0.67 11.19
CA GLN A 66 9.88 -0.68 11.70
C GLN A 66 10.22 -1.67 10.57
N TYR A 67 10.16 -1.24 9.32
CA TYR A 67 10.54 -2.08 8.19
C TYR A 67 12.05 -2.10 8.01
N THR A 68 12.56 -3.27 7.66
CA THR A 68 13.98 -3.43 7.31
C THR A 68 14.27 -2.67 6.02
N SER A 69 15.26 -1.78 6.05
CA SER A 69 15.70 -1.04 4.86
C SER A 69 16.27 -1.99 3.83
N SER A 70 15.80 -1.89 2.60
CA SER A 70 16.25 -2.73 1.49
C SER A 70 15.97 -2.06 0.14
N SER A 71 16.88 -2.19 -0.81
CA SER A 71 16.68 -1.78 -2.19
C SER A 71 15.72 -2.70 -2.97
N TYR A 72 15.34 -3.83 -2.39
CA TYR A 72 14.39 -4.80 -2.95
C TYR A 72 12.97 -4.65 -2.39
N ALA A 73 12.66 -3.50 -1.77
CA ALA A 73 11.35 -3.23 -1.22
C ALA A 73 10.82 -1.88 -1.69
N VAL A 74 9.53 -1.84 -1.98
CA VAL A 74 8.76 -0.62 -2.27
C VAL A 74 7.63 -0.52 -1.27
N ILE A 75 7.47 0.65 -0.67
CA ILE A 75 6.40 0.94 0.29
C ILE A 75 5.29 1.71 -0.44
N ASP A 76 4.07 1.21 -0.34
CA ASP A 76 2.86 1.89 -0.78
C ASP A 76 2.03 2.31 0.44
N SER A 77 1.61 3.55 0.49
CA SER A 77 0.90 4.14 1.63
C SER A 77 -0.62 4.03 1.55
N GLY A 78 -1.17 3.39 0.50
CA GLY A 78 -2.56 3.55 0.14
C GLY A 78 -3.52 2.43 0.51
N TYR A 79 -4.76 2.85 0.73
CA TYR A 79 -5.96 2.02 0.71
C TYR A 79 -6.97 2.67 -0.22
N LYS A 80 -7.56 1.89 -1.11
CA LYS A 80 -8.63 2.34 -2.02
C LYS A 80 -9.99 1.84 -1.57
N TYR A 81 -11.01 2.64 -1.83
CA TYR A 81 -12.41 2.30 -1.61
C TYR A 81 -13.00 1.75 -2.90
N ILE A 82 -13.50 0.53 -2.84
CA ILE A 82 -14.08 -0.18 -4.00
C ILE A 82 -15.45 -0.72 -3.68
N PHE A 83 -16.24 -0.98 -4.72
CA PHE A 83 -17.47 -1.73 -4.62
C PHE A 83 -17.22 -3.23 -4.85
N ASP A 84 -17.47 -4.01 -3.81
CA ASP A 84 -17.43 -5.47 -3.87
C ASP A 84 -18.76 -6.00 -4.41
N ARG A 85 -18.78 -6.37 -5.67
CA ARG A 85 -19.98 -6.84 -6.37
C ARG A 85 -20.55 -8.14 -5.79
N PHE A 86 -19.70 -9.02 -5.25
CA PHE A 86 -20.11 -10.32 -4.75
C PHE A 86 -20.87 -10.19 -3.43
N ASN A 87 -20.45 -9.28 -2.57
CA ASN A 87 -21.05 -9.04 -1.27
C ASN A 87 -21.99 -7.83 -1.26
N ASN A 88 -22.13 -7.13 -2.38
CA ASN A 88 -22.93 -5.90 -2.51
C ASN A 88 -22.59 -4.86 -1.43
N LYS A 89 -21.29 -4.65 -1.22
CA LYS A 89 -20.76 -3.76 -0.17
C LYS A 89 -19.56 -2.98 -0.66
N PHE A 90 -19.39 -1.79 -0.14
CA PHE A 90 -18.15 -1.06 -0.31
C PHE A 90 -17.11 -1.49 0.72
N ARG A 91 -15.86 -1.59 0.30
CA ARG A 91 -14.72 -2.00 1.15
C ARG A 91 -13.48 -1.16 0.87
N TYR A 92 -12.68 -0.99 1.92
CA TYR A 92 -11.31 -0.50 1.77
C TYR A 92 -10.37 -1.69 1.60
N ILE A 93 -9.58 -1.67 0.54
CA ILE A 93 -8.55 -2.68 0.27
C ILE A 93 -7.20 -1.99 0.05
N PRO A 94 -6.08 -2.64 0.42
CA PRO A 94 -4.75 -2.07 0.21
C PRO A 94 -4.42 -1.97 -1.29
N THR A 95 -3.70 -0.90 -1.68
CA THR A 95 -3.31 -0.61 -3.06
C THR A 95 -2.01 -1.28 -3.50
N ASN A 96 -1.29 -1.91 -2.58
CA ASN A 96 -0.02 -2.59 -2.89
C ASN A 96 -0.14 -3.67 -3.98
N SER A 97 -1.30 -4.33 -4.09
CA SER A 97 -1.58 -5.27 -5.18
C SER A 97 -1.72 -4.57 -6.54
N ASP A 98 -2.32 -3.38 -6.56
CA ASP A 98 -2.44 -2.58 -7.77
C ASP A 98 -1.07 -2.08 -8.24
N VAL A 99 -0.24 -1.61 -7.30
CA VAL A 99 1.13 -1.18 -7.59
C VAL A 99 1.94 -2.32 -8.20
N ALA A 100 1.91 -3.50 -7.59
CA ALA A 100 2.58 -4.68 -8.13
C ALA A 100 2.04 -5.08 -9.52
N GLY A 101 0.72 -5.01 -9.71
CA GLY A 101 0.10 -5.26 -11.01
C GLY A 101 0.49 -4.24 -12.08
N MET A 102 0.60 -2.96 -11.72
CA MET A 102 1.08 -1.90 -12.62
C MET A 102 2.55 -2.10 -13.01
N MET A 103 3.40 -2.47 -12.05
CA MET A 103 4.80 -2.81 -12.32
C MET A 103 4.92 -3.99 -13.28
N ALA A 104 4.18 -5.07 -13.04
CA ALA A 104 4.17 -6.25 -13.91
C ALA A 104 3.67 -5.92 -15.32
N ARG A 105 2.57 -5.17 -15.44
CA ARG A 105 2.02 -4.74 -16.74
C ARG A 105 3.00 -3.86 -17.50
N THR A 106 3.66 -2.93 -16.83
CA THR A 106 4.67 -2.05 -17.44
C THR A 106 5.87 -2.87 -17.93
N SER A 107 6.31 -3.85 -17.15
CA SER A 107 7.40 -4.76 -17.54
C SER A 107 7.07 -5.61 -18.74
N GLN A 108 5.81 -6.04 -18.90
CA GLN A 108 5.36 -6.84 -20.04
C GLN A 108 5.20 -6.02 -21.33
N ASN A 109 4.67 -4.80 -21.21
CA ASN A 109 4.32 -3.97 -22.36
C ASN A 109 5.46 -3.03 -22.81
N SER A 110 6.44 -2.84 -21.96
CA SER A 110 7.58 -1.95 -22.19
C SER A 110 8.86 -2.60 -21.63
N PHE A 111 9.55 -1.90 -20.74
CA PHE A 111 10.77 -2.42 -20.12
C PHE A 111 10.64 -2.40 -18.58
N PRO A 112 11.32 -3.34 -17.89
CA PRO A 112 11.23 -3.44 -16.41
C PRO A 112 11.68 -2.17 -15.65
N TRP A 113 12.51 -1.35 -16.26
CA TRP A 113 13.01 -0.11 -15.68
C TRP A 113 12.13 1.12 -15.92
N PHE A 114 11.07 0.99 -16.71
CA PHE A 114 10.12 2.09 -16.87
C PHE A 114 9.25 2.26 -15.63
N SER A 115 9.05 3.52 -15.23
CA SER A 115 8.13 3.85 -14.15
C SER A 115 6.69 3.42 -14.50
N PRO A 116 6.00 2.72 -13.61
CA PRO A 116 4.59 2.41 -13.79
C PRO A 116 3.67 3.61 -13.53
N ALA A 117 4.21 4.78 -13.19
CA ALA A 117 3.45 5.99 -12.91
C ALA A 117 2.98 6.69 -14.19
N GLY A 118 2.04 7.62 -14.04
CA GLY A 118 1.51 8.46 -15.11
C GLY A 118 0.09 8.08 -15.55
N ALA A 119 -0.51 8.92 -16.39
CA ALA A 119 -1.92 8.81 -16.78
C ALA A 119 -2.24 7.52 -17.56
N ASP A 120 -1.28 7.00 -18.32
CA ASP A 120 -1.51 5.80 -19.14
C ASP A 120 -1.18 4.50 -18.39
N ARG A 121 -0.12 4.48 -17.59
CA ARG A 121 0.42 3.28 -16.95
C ARG A 121 0.03 3.15 -15.49
N GLY A 122 -0.15 4.28 -14.78
CA GLY A 122 -0.38 4.36 -13.34
C GLY A 122 -1.85 4.46 -12.93
N VAL A 123 -2.79 4.06 -13.80
CA VAL A 123 -4.21 4.12 -13.47
C VAL A 123 -4.58 3.00 -12.52
N VAL A 124 -5.10 3.38 -11.34
CA VAL A 124 -5.67 2.46 -10.36
C VAL A 124 -7.13 2.20 -10.73
N ASN A 125 -7.40 1.02 -11.25
CA ASN A 125 -8.74 0.65 -11.68
C ASN A 125 -9.68 0.40 -10.49
N ASN A 126 -10.98 0.65 -10.70
CA ASN A 126 -12.06 0.40 -9.75
C ASN A 126 -11.93 1.14 -8.41
N ALA A 127 -11.12 2.19 -8.33
CA ALA A 127 -11.04 3.03 -7.15
C ALA A 127 -12.10 4.14 -7.20
N VAL A 128 -12.98 4.19 -6.21
CA VAL A 128 -13.94 5.29 -6.03
C VAL A 128 -13.25 6.47 -5.34
N LYS A 129 -12.43 6.17 -4.33
CA LYS A 129 -11.63 7.16 -3.59
C LYS A 129 -10.48 6.48 -2.88
N LEU A 130 -9.49 7.25 -2.46
CA LEU A 130 -8.42 6.82 -1.58
C LEU A 130 -8.78 7.09 -0.13
N ALA A 131 -8.32 6.25 0.79
CA ALA A 131 -8.49 6.45 2.22
C ALA A 131 -7.52 7.51 2.78
N TYR A 132 -6.37 7.66 2.15
CA TYR A 132 -5.34 8.62 2.50
C TYR A 132 -4.88 9.35 1.23
N ASN A 133 -4.94 10.67 1.25
CA ASN A 133 -4.47 11.53 0.16
C ASN A 133 -3.58 12.62 0.77
N PRO A 134 -2.26 12.39 0.83
CA PRO A 134 -1.34 13.31 1.49
C PRO A 134 -1.20 14.63 0.74
N SER A 135 -1.13 15.72 1.49
CA SER A 135 -0.69 17.02 1.00
C SER A 135 0.82 17.01 0.70
N GLN A 136 1.33 18.03 0.01
CA GLN A 136 2.77 18.10 -0.28
C GLN A 136 3.65 18.02 0.98
N PRO A 137 3.39 18.80 2.05
CA PRO A 137 4.20 18.69 3.28
C PRO A 137 4.16 17.30 3.92
N GLN A 138 3.04 16.58 3.81
CA GLN A 138 2.92 15.23 4.32
C GLN A 138 3.71 14.21 3.47
N ARG A 139 3.79 14.43 2.16
CA ARG A 139 4.64 13.61 1.27
C ARG A 139 6.12 13.81 1.54
N ASP A 140 6.51 15.03 1.89
CA ASP A 140 7.90 15.34 2.19
C ASP A 140 8.36 14.69 3.52
N LEU A 141 7.42 14.26 4.37
CA LEU A 141 7.69 13.53 5.59
C LEU A 141 7.75 11.99 5.39
N LEU A 142 7.08 11.47 4.36
CA LEU A 142 7.02 10.04 4.03
C LEU A 142 8.22 9.60 3.19
#